data_f8cdebb33d4229f193cdfbded51f90e7
#
_entry.id   f8cdebb33d4229f193cdfbded51f90e7
#
_cell.length_a   1.000
_cell.length_b   1.000
_cell.length_c   1.000
_cell.angle_alpha   90.00
_cell.angle_beta   90.00
_cell.angle_gamma   90.00
#
_symmetry.space_group_name_H-M   'P 1'
#
loop_
_entity.id
_entity.type
_entity.pdbx_description
1 polymer ?
#
loop_
_entity_poly.entity_id
_entity_poly.type
_entity_poly.pdbx_seq_one_letter_code
_entity_poly.pdbx_strand_id
1 'polypeptide(L)'
;MKQKTDFQTFISYFKPHRRLFFLDLACALMISLIDLAFPFVSRWCMYTLLPNSIYKTFWMVMIIFLLAYLVRSFFTYIICYYGHTFGILVEADMRKDLFEHMQSLSYGYFDNNRIGQLMSRLTTDLFDITELAHHGPEDLFISTVTIIGSIIIMFTIEWRLALVIAIMIPIFILVVWKSRHSMSEASIRVKQKVAVINTDIESGLTGMKTAKAFANETIEQQKFNTSNDTYKTSKKQFHKAMGRFNAIMEFFMCTLSLIVIAVGGALIMQGKMDTIDLITFSLYVSTFVNPVRKLSNFAELFANGTAGLHRFVELLNTKPQLEDRPDAKELTNVSGQIDINHVSFAYEEDRNILTDIDLHIHPGETLALVGSSGGGKTTLSQLIPRFYDVTKGAILVDGHDVRDVTQTSLHNNIGVVSQDVFLFADSIAENIRYGKLDATMEDIIEAAKLAEIYDDIMEMPDGFETNVGERGVLLSGGQKQRISIARIFLKNPPVLILDEATSALDSVTEAKIQETFDKLSQGRTTIVIAHRLSTVKNADRIAVIDEGRIIELGTHHELLESNGAYAQLVHTQELMK
;
A
#
# COMPACT_ATOMS: atom_id res chain seq x y z
N MET A 1 12.69 22.97 6.53
CA MET A 1 11.78 22.69 7.67
C MET A 1 12.32 21.51 8.47
N LYS A 2 12.27 21.52 9.82
CA LYS A 2 12.62 20.31 10.62
C LYS A 2 11.63 19.20 10.27
N GLN A 3 12.12 18.05 9.82
CA GLN A 3 11.31 16.86 9.60
C GLN A 3 10.54 16.54 10.90
N LYS A 4 9.22 16.39 10.81
CA LYS A 4 8.40 15.97 11.95
C LYS A 4 8.81 14.55 12.35
N THR A 5 8.85 14.25 13.64
CA THR A 5 9.02 12.88 14.11
C THR A 5 7.79 12.06 13.73
N ASP A 6 7.93 10.72 13.61
CA ASP A 6 6.82 9.81 13.31
C ASP A 6 5.63 10.07 14.24
N PHE A 7 5.91 10.25 15.54
CA PHE A 7 4.89 10.53 16.54
C PHE A 7 4.21 11.90 16.34
N GLN A 8 4.95 12.94 15.93
CA GLN A 8 4.36 14.25 15.63
C GLN A 8 3.45 14.20 14.41
N THR A 9 3.83 13.43 13.40
CA THR A 9 3.01 13.18 12.22
C THR A 9 1.74 12.43 12.62
N PHE A 10 1.85 11.37 13.41
CA PHE A 10 0.72 10.60 13.93
C PHE A 10 -0.30 11.48 14.67
N ILE A 11 0.15 12.27 15.65
CA ILE A 11 -0.72 13.17 16.43
C ILE A 11 -1.35 14.26 15.55
N SER A 12 -0.72 14.64 14.43
CA SER A 12 -1.31 15.65 13.54
C SER A 12 -2.63 15.22 12.92
N TYR A 13 -2.83 13.91 12.66
CA TYR A 13 -4.08 13.34 12.14
C TYR A 13 -5.21 13.28 13.19
N PHE A 14 -4.89 13.43 14.49
CA PHE A 14 -5.92 13.51 15.54
C PHE A 14 -6.62 14.87 15.59
N LYS A 15 -5.93 15.94 15.15
CA LYS A 15 -6.43 17.32 15.29
C LYS A 15 -7.81 17.56 14.66
N PRO A 16 -8.10 17.09 13.42
CA PRO A 16 -9.43 17.27 12.82
C PRO A 16 -10.53 16.57 13.63
N HIS A 17 -10.21 15.41 14.23
CA HIS A 17 -11.16 14.51 14.89
C HIS A 17 -11.09 14.55 16.42
N ARG A 18 -10.42 15.56 17.00
CA ARG A 18 -10.16 15.66 18.46
C ARG A 18 -11.43 15.57 19.34
N ARG A 19 -12.59 15.97 18.82
CA ARG A 19 -13.85 15.92 19.59
C ARG A 19 -14.26 14.47 19.87
N LEU A 20 -14.12 13.59 18.87
CA LEU A 20 -14.42 12.16 19.02
C LEU A 20 -13.42 11.49 19.97
N PHE A 21 -12.15 11.79 19.83
CA PHE A 21 -11.09 11.29 20.72
C PHE A 21 -11.32 11.64 22.18
N PHE A 22 -11.65 12.92 22.51
CA PHE A 22 -11.93 13.31 23.89
C PHE A 22 -13.26 12.77 24.40
N LEU A 23 -14.27 12.61 23.53
CA LEU A 23 -15.53 11.96 23.90
C LEU A 23 -15.29 10.50 24.31
N ASP A 24 -14.49 9.78 23.54
CA ASP A 24 -14.09 8.40 23.82
C ASP A 24 -13.40 8.28 25.19
N LEU A 25 -12.36 9.07 25.45
CA LEU A 25 -11.67 9.10 26.73
C LEU A 25 -12.56 9.51 27.90
N ALA A 26 -13.50 10.45 27.69
CA ALA A 26 -14.44 10.84 28.74
C ALA A 26 -15.41 9.70 29.09
N CYS A 27 -15.92 8.97 28.09
CA CYS A 27 -16.75 7.80 28.31
C CYS A 27 -15.97 6.68 29.01
N ALA A 28 -14.70 6.47 28.61
CA ALA A 28 -13.79 5.52 29.22
C ALA A 28 -13.55 5.84 30.71
N LEU A 29 -13.37 7.13 31.06
CA LEU A 29 -13.25 7.58 32.44
C LEU A 29 -14.54 7.28 33.23
N MET A 30 -15.71 7.58 32.67
CA MET A 30 -16.98 7.33 33.34
C MET A 30 -17.21 5.84 33.62
N ILE A 31 -16.86 4.96 32.67
CA ILE A 31 -16.90 3.51 32.89
C ILE A 31 -15.99 3.10 34.04
N SER A 32 -14.74 3.58 34.05
CA SER A 32 -13.77 3.27 35.10
C SER A 32 -14.25 3.74 36.46
N LEU A 33 -14.88 4.94 36.56
CA LEU A 33 -15.45 5.45 37.81
C LEU A 33 -16.61 4.60 38.33
N ILE A 34 -17.51 4.14 37.44
CA ILE A 34 -18.62 3.26 37.81
C ILE A 34 -18.08 1.91 38.33
N ASP A 35 -17.09 1.33 37.64
CA ASP A 35 -16.47 0.06 38.02
C ASP A 35 -15.73 0.17 39.36
N LEU A 36 -15.09 1.31 39.68
CA LEU A 36 -14.45 1.59 40.96
C LEU A 36 -15.45 1.86 42.10
N ALA A 37 -16.57 2.50 41.79
CA ALA A 37 -17.55 2.87 42.80
C ALA A 37 -18.35 1.67 43.34
N PHE A 38 -18.60 0.65 42.52
CA PHE A 38 -19.44 -0.48 42.90
C PHE A 38 -18.93 -1.25 44.13
N PRO A 39 -17.66 -1.72 44.20
CA PRO A 39 -17.16 -2.39 45.41
C PRO A 39 -17.18 -1.50 46.66
N PHE A 40 -16.87 -0.21 46.49
CA PHE A 40 -16.85 0.76 47.61
C PHE A 40 -18.25 0.95 48.21
N VAL A 41 -19.25 1.18 47.36
CA VAL A 41 -20.65 1.37 47.82
C VAL A 41 -21.24 0.03 48.31
N SER A 42 -20.89 -1.09 47.71
CA SER A 42 -21.28 -2.41 48.20
C SER A 42 -20.77 -2.61 49.64
N ARG A 43 -19.53 -2.19 49.92
CA ARG A 43 -18.97 -2.21 51.30
C ARG A 43 -19.83 -1.36 52.26
N TRP A 44 -20.14 -0.15 51.88
CA TRP A 44 -20.99 0.75 52.71
C TRP A 44 -22.38 0.13 52.93
N CYS A 45 -23.01 -0.46 51.94
CA CYS A 45 -24.29 -1.18 52.10
C CYS A 45 -24.18 -2.31 53.12
N MET A 46 -23.13 -3.11 53.04
CA MET A 46 -22.92 -4.26 53.92
C MET A 46 -22.62 -3.83 55.37
N TYR A 47 -21.88 -2.73 55.57
CA TYR A 47 -21.57 -2.22 56.91
C TYR A 47 -22.72 -1.45 57.57
N THR A 48 -23.48 -0.70 56.78
CA THR A 48 -24.40 0.29 57.36
C THR A 48 -25.87 -0.06 57.10
N LEU A 49 -26.22 -0.45 55.89
CA LEU A 49 -27.66 -0.61 55.54
C LEU A 49 -28.25 -1.95 55.97
N LEU A 50 -27.49 -3.04 55.73
CA LEU A 50 -27.96 -4.39 56.05
C LEU A 50 -28.07 -4.63 57.57
N PRO A 51 -27.05 -4.34 58.42
CA PRO A 51 -27.13 -4.55 59.86
C PRO A 51 -28.24 -3.74 60.51
N ASN A 52 -28.48 -2.53 60.02
CA ASN A 52 -29.52 -1.63 60.57
C ASN A 52 -30.91 -1.82 59.96
N SER A 53 -31.06 -2.84 59.07
CA SER A 53 -32.34 -3.15 58.38
C SER A 53 -32.94 -1.98 57.63
N ILE A 54 -32.11 -1.10 57.02
CA ILE A 54 -32.54 0.08 56.29
C ILE A 54 -32.94 -0.30 54.86
N TYR A 55 -33.97 -1.10 54.70
CA TYR A 55 -34.38 -1.70 53.45
C TYR A 55 -34.67 -0.68 52.33
N LYS A 56 -35.35 0.41 52.66
CA LYS A 56 -35.73 1.42 51.67
C LYS A 56 -34.49 2.05 50.98
N THR A 57 -33.50 2.42 51.76
CA THR A 57 -32.24 2.98 51.25
C THR A 57 -31.41 1.94 50.49
N PHE A 58 -31.38 0.69 51.00
CA PHE A 58 -30.70 -0.40 50.31
C PHE A 58 -31.24 -0.63 48.91
N TRP A 59 -32.56 -0.79 48.75
CA TRP A 59 -33.20 -0.97 47.45
C TRP A 59 -33.03 0.24 46.54
N MET A 60 -33.09 1.44 47.09
CA MET A 60 -32.84 2.68 46.34
C MET A 60 -31.41 2.69 45.77
N VAL A 61 -30.41 2.31 46.55
CA VAL A 61 -28.99 2.19 46.09
C VAL A 61 -28.83 1.12 45.01
N MET A 62 -29.48 -0.03 45.17
CA MET A 62 -29.47 -1.08 44.15
C MET A 62 -30.07 -0.65 42.83
N ILE A 63 -31.18 0.11 42.87
CA ILE A 63 -31.80 0.69 41.67
C ILE A 63 -30.89 1.73 41.03
N ILE A 64 -30.21 2.57 41.84
CA ILE A 64 -29.25 3.58 41.34
C ILE A 64 -28.10 2.86 40.62
N PHE A 65 -27.56 1.74 41.17
CA PHE A 65 -26.52 0.98 40.49
C PHE A 65 -27.02 0.29 39.23
N LEU A 66 -28.25 -0.21 39.21
CA LEU A 66 -28.85 -0.73 37.98
C LEU A 66 -28.90 0.33 36.88
N LEU A 67 -29.32 1.55 37.24
CA LEU A 67 -29.31 2.70 36.33
C LEU A 67 -27.88 3.10 35.90
N ALA A 68 -26.92 3.06 36.83
CA ALA A 68 -25.51 3.31 36.53
C ALA A 68 -24.94 2.27 35.53
N TYR A 69 -25.34 0.99 35.65
CA TYR A 69 -24.95 -0.02 34.69
C TYR A 69 -25.63 0.14 33.33
N LEU A 70 -26.86 0.65 33.26
CA LEU A 70 -27.48 1.05 32.01
C LEU A 70 -26.70 2.21 31.33
N VAL A 71 -26.32 3.22 32.13
CA VAL A 71 -25.48 4.33 31.67
C VAL A 71 -24.09 3.82 31.23
N ARG A 72 -23.49 2.92 31.98
CA ARG A 72 -22.22 2.25 31.61
C ARG A 72 -22.34 1.52 30.27
N SER A 73 -23.42 0.78 30.08
CA SER A 73 -23.68 0.08 28.79
C SER A 73 -23.84 1.09 27.64
N PHE A 74 -24.49 2.21 27.88
CA PHE A 74 -24.58 3.30 26.90
C PHE A 74 -23.21 3.93 26.57
N PHE A 75 -22.36 4.17 27.57
CA PHE A 75 -20.99 4.62 27.33
C PHE A 75 -20.16 3.60 26.56
N THR A 76 -20.33 2.30 26.85
CA THR A 76 -19.70 1.24 26.06
C THR A 76 -20.12 1.28 24.61
N TYR A 77 -21.42 1.52 24.33
CA TYR A 77 -21.90 1.75 22.96
C TYR A 77 -21.23 2.96 22.29
N ILE A 78 -21.12 4.09 23.03
CA ILE A 78 -20.45 5.31 22.51
C ILE A 78 -18.99 5.01 22.17
N ILE A 79 -18.24 4.35 23.03
CA ILE A 79 -16.84 3.94 22.79
C ILE A 79 -16.76 3.06 21.56
N CYS A 80 -17.57 1.99 21.49
CA CYS A 80 -17.55 1.08 20.35
C CYS A 80 -17.89 1.78 19.03
N TYR A 81 -18.83 2.71 19.00
CA TYR A 81 -19.24 3.37 17.78
C TYR A 81 -18.36 4.58 17.45
N TYR A 82 -18.25 5.54 18.35
CA TYR A 82 -17.56 6.80 18.09
C TYR A 82 -16.04 6.69 18.20
N GLY A 83 -15.53 5.79 19.05
CA GLY A 83 -14.11 5.51 19.13
C GLY A 83 -13.60 4.85 17.85
N HIS A 84 -14.29 3.80 17.34
CA HIS A 84 -13.95 3.23 16.05
C HIS A 84 -14.18 4.20 14.89
N THR A 85 -15.23 5.05 14.94
CA THR A 85 -15.44 6.12 13.95
C THR A 85 -14.25 7.09 13.92
N PHE A 86 -13.68 7.43 15.07
CA PHE A 86 -12.46 8.23 15.14
C PHE A 86 -11.29 7.52 14.40
N GLY A 87 -11.06 6.24 14.67
CA GLY A 87 -10.05 5.45 13.97
C GLY A 87 -10.26 5.43 12.45
N ILE A 88 -11.49 5.18 11.99
CA ILE A 88 -11.86 5.14 10.56
C ILE A 88 -11.58 6.49 9.87
N LEU A 89 -11.91 7.61 10.51
CA LEU A 89 -11.68 8.94 9.95
C LEU A 89 -10.17 9.25 9.86
N VAL A 90 -9.39 8.92 10.89
CA VAL A 90 -7.92 9.04 10.86
C VAL A 90 -7.34 8.18 9.74
N GLU A 91 -7.81 6.94 9.58
CA GLU A 91 -7.39 6.04 8.50
C GLU A 91 -7.70 6.61 7.11
N ALA A 92 -8.90 7.14 6.94
CA ALA A 92 -9.31 7.72 5.67
C ALA A 92 -8.44 8.93 5.27
N ASP A 93 -8.15 9.82 6.22
CA ASP A 93 -7.28 10.97 5.99
C ASP A 93 -5.85 10.53 5.65
N MET A 94 -5.29 9.58 6.42
CA MET A 94 -3.95 9.04 6.16
C MET A 94 -3.87 8.34 4.80
N ARG A 95 -4.90 7.55 4.45
CA ARG A 95 -4.96 6.85 3.15
C ARG A 95 -5.02 7.83 1.99
N LYS A 96 -5.83 8.89 2.13
CA LYS A 96 -5.95 9.95 1.13
C LYS A 96 -4.60 10.63 0.89
N ASP A 97 -3.98 11.14 1.96
CA ASP A 97 -2.69 11.84 1.87
C ASP A 97 -1.60 10.95 1.27
N LEU A 98 -1.56 9.67 1.68
CA LEU A 98 -0.58 8.71 1.16
C LEU A 98 -0.81 8.42 -0.32
N PHE A 99 -2.06 8.23 -0.74
CA PHE A 99 -2.39 7.96 -2.14
C PHE A 99 -2.10 9.17 -3.03
N GLU A 100 -2.45 10.39 -2.59
CA GLU A 100 -2.12 11.64 -3.29
C GLU A 100 -0.61 11.81 -3.41
N HIS A 101 0.14 11.52 -2.34
CA HIS A 101 1.60 11.56 -2.36
C HIS A 101 2.19 10.52 -3.33
N MET A 102 1.69 9.28 -3.32
CA MET A 102 2.13 8.24 -4.26
C MET A 102 1.91 8.65 -5.71
N GLN A 103 0.79 9.33 -6.04
CA GLN A 103 0.55 9.85 -7.39
C GLN A 103 1.55 10.94 -7.82
N SER A 104 2.21 11.61 -6.87
CA SER A 104 3.25 12.60 -7.15
C SER A 104 4.65 12.00 -7.35
N LEU A 105 4.83 10.70 -7.04
CA LEU A 105 6.14 10.05 -7.19
C LEU A 105 6.46 9.76 -8.65
N SER A 106 7.77 9.80 -8.96
CA SER A 106 8.28 9.57 -10.31
C SER A 106 8.14 8.12 -10.78
N TYR A 107 8.18 7.91 -12.08
CA TYR A 107 8.08 6.60 -12.73
C TYR A 107 9.12 5.61 -12.17
N GLY A 108 10.37 6.03 -12.00
CA GLY A 108 11.44 5.19 -11.45
C GLY A 108 11.18 4.67 -10.03
N TYR A 109 10.35 5.35 -9.24
CA TYR A 109 9.94 4.85 -7.93
C TYR A 109 9.11 3.56 -8.06
N PHE A 110 8.17 3.54 -9.03
CA PHE A 110 7.29 2.38 -9.26
C PHE A 110 8.04 1.20 -9.90
N ASP A 111 9.06 1.46 -10.72
CA ASP A 111 9.91 0.41 -11.29
C ASP A 111 10.73 -0.32 -10.21
N ASN A 112 11.18 0.42 -9.20
CA ASN A 112 12.01 -0.12 -8.12
C ASN A 112 11.19 -0.69 -6.94
N ASN A 113 9.89 -0.45 -6.88
CA ASN A 113 9.03 -0.89 -5.79
C ASN A 113 7.90 -1.80 -6.26
N ARG A 114 7.71 -2.92 -5.56
CA ARG A 114 6.63 -3.86 -5.89
C ARG A 114 5.26 -3.27 -5.53
N ILE A 115 4.34 -3.23 -6.48
CA ILE A 115 2.97 -2.73 -6.30
C ILE A 115 2.27 -3.38 -5.09
N GLY A 116 2.44 -4.70 -4.89
CA GLY A 116 1.84 -5.40 -3.75
C GLY A 116 2.33 -4.89 -2.39
N GLN A 117 3.59 -4.41 -2.28
CA GLN A 117 4.09 -3.79 -1.05
C GLN A 117 3.45 -2.41 -0.83
N LEU A 118 3.29 -1.62 -1.89
CA LEU A 118 2.63 -0.32 -1.82
C LEU A 118 1.14 -0.46 -1.44
N MET A 119 0.45 -1.46 -1.98
CA MET A 119 -0.92 -1.78 -1.57
C MET A 119 -1.02 -2.16 -0.09
N SER A 120 -0.07 -2.95 0.43
CA SER A 120 -0.03 -3.29 1.86
C SER A 120 0.13 -2.06 2.75
N ARG A 121 0.88 -1.04 2.31
CA ARG A 121 1.03 0.25 3.03
C ARG A 121 -0.28 1.04 3.10
N LEU A 122 -1.09 1.00 2.04
CA LEU A 122 -2.40 1.67 1.96
C LEU A 122 -3.52 0.91 2.69
N THR A 123 -3.30 -0.35 3.08
CA THR A 123 -4.32 -1.21 3.69
C THR A 123 -3.89 -1.69 5.07
N THR A 124 -3.03 -2.70 5.13
CA THR A 124 -2.66 -3.39 6.39
C THR A 124 -1.91 -2.49 7.35
N ASP A 125 -0.93 -1.69 6.86
CA ASP A 125 -0.17 -0.79 7.73
C ASP A 125 -1.07 0.30 8.32
N LEU A 126 -1.98 0.87 7.53
CA LEU A 126 -2.94 1.87 8.02
C LEU A 126 -3.90 1.28 9.05
N PHE A 127 -4.38 0.06 8.83
CA PHE A 127 -5.20 -0.64 9.82
C PHE A 127 -4.45 -0.79 11.16
N ASP A 128 -3.21 -1.28 11.15
CA ASP A 128 -2.41 -1.42 12.38
C ASP A 128 -2.16 -0.07 13.08
N ILE A 129 -1.96 1.01 12.32
CA ILE A 129 -1.80 2.37 12.85
C ILE A 129 -3.08 2.85 13.52
N THR A 130 -4.23 2.63 12.90
CA THR A 130 -5.53 3.13 13.41
C THR A 130 -6.04 2.33 14.59
N GLU A 131 -5.78 1.03 14.64
CA GLU A 131 -5.97 0.23 15.85
C GLU A 131 -5.16 0.80 17.02
N LEU A 132 -3.89 1.19 16.79
CA LEU A 132 -3.09 1.87 17.79
C LEU A 132 -3.65 3.25 18.16
N ALA A 133 -4.18 4.01 17.20
CA ALA A 133 -4.72 5.36 17.41
C ALA A 133 -5.94 5.36 18.34
N HIS A 134 -6.81 4.37 18.20
CA HIS A 134 -8.03 4.22 18.99
C HIS A 134 -7.78 3.44 20.28
N HIS A 135 -7.44 2.15 20.16
CA HIS A 135 -7.28 1.27 21.33
C HIS A 135 -6.06 1.59 22.20
N GLY A 136 -5.01 2.18 21.60
CA GLY A 136 -3.78 2.50 22.34
C GLY A 136 -4.03 3.42 23.54
N PRO A 137 -4.49 4.65 23.31
CA PRO A 137 -4.77 5.59 24.40
C PRO A 137 -5.93 5.14 25.31
N GLU A 138 -7.00 4.58 24.75
CA GLU A 138 -8.18 4.12 25.48
C GLU A 138 -7.79 3.02 26.50
N ASP A 139 -7.19 1.92 26.03
CA ASP A 139 -6.85 0.76 26.85
C ASP A 139 -5.82 1.11 27.94
N LEU A 140 -4.84 1.94 27.58
CA LEU A 140 -3.85 2.42 28.54
C LEU A 140 -4.50 3.30 29.62
N PHE A 141 -5.40 4.19 29.22
CA PHE A 141 -6.10 5.09 30.11
C PHE A 141 -7.04 4.35 31.07
N ILE A 142 -7.93 3.51 30.56
CA ILE A 142 -8.86 2.71 31.37
C ILE A 142 -8.08 1.83 32.35
N SER A 143 -7.05 1.11 31.84
CA SER A 143 -6.28 0.19 32.68
C SER A 143 -5.55 0.93 33.81
N THR A 144 -4.93 2.07 33.49
CA THR A 144 -4.19 2.88 34.47
C THR A 144 -5.13 3.42 35.55
N VAL A 145 -6.25 4.04 35.16
CA VAL A 145 -7.23 4.60 36.10
C VAL A 145 -7.83 3.52 36.99
N THR A 146 -8.20 2.37 36.41
CA THR A 146 -8.83 1.28 37.16
C THR A 146 -7.85 0.64 38.13
N ILE A 147 -6.61 0.33 37.70
CA ILE A 147 -5.60 -0.31 38.57
C ILE A 147 -5.19 0.64 39.71
N ILE A 148 -4.78 1.87 39.39
CA ILE A 148 -4.33 2.83 40.39
C ILE A 148 -5.48 3.21 41.31
N GLY A 149 -6.67 3.49 40.79
CA GLY A 149 -7.84 3.82 41.59
C GLY A 149 -8.24 2.70 42.56
N SER A 150 -8.24 1.44 42.10
CA SER A 150 -8.51 0.29 42.98
C SER A 150 -7.48 0.16 44.08
N ILE A 151 -6.19 0.29 43.75
CA ILE A 151 -5.10 0.22 44.74
C ILE A 151 -5.27 1.32 45.80
N ILE A 152 -5.50 2.57 45.41
CA ILE A 152 -5.70 3.68 46.33
C ILE A 152 -6.88 3.39 47.27
N ILE A 153 -8.01 2.94 46.76
CA ILE A 153 -9.19 2.63 47.58
C ILE A 153 -8.89 1.48 48.53
N MET A 154 -8.22 0.41 48.06
CA MET A 154 -7.83 -0.72 48.91
C MET A 154 -6.90 -0.29 50.07
N PHE A 155 -5.98 0.65 49.85
CA PHE A 155 -5.12 1.20 50.93
C PHE A 155 -5.93 1.93 52.01
N THR A 156 -7.08 2.53 51.66
CA THR A 156 -7.95 3.18 52.67
C THR A 156 -8.76 2.17 53.51
N ILE A 157 -8.91 0.94 53.02
CA ILE A 157 -9.67 -0.12 53.72
C ILE A 157 -8.78 -0.89 54.67
N GLU A 158 -7.73 -1.58 54.17
CA GLU A 158 -6.75 -2.31 54.95
C GLU A 158 -5.39 -2.28 54.26
N TRP A 159 -4.49 -1.43 54.75
CA TRP A 159 -3.22 -1.14 54.09
C TRP A 159 -2.28 -2.35 53.97
N ARG A 160 -2.36 -3.30 54.93
CA ARG A 160 -1.47 -4.51 54.94
C ARG A 160 -1.81 -5.42 53.78
N LEU A 161 -3.08 -5.69 53.55
CA LEU A 161 -3.53 -6.51 52.42
C LEU A 161 -3.31 -5.78 51.10
N ALA A 162 -3.59 -4.46 51.05
CA ALA A 162 -3.34 -3.62 49.88
C ALA A 162 -1.85 -3.61 49.49
N LEU A 163 -0.93 -3.57 50.46
CA LEU A 163 0.50 -3.63 50.20
C LEU A 163 0.93 -4.96 49.55
N VAL A 164 0.39 -6.09 50.05
CA VAL A 164 0.66 -7.41 49.45
C VAL A 164 0.22 -7.44 47.99
N ILE A 165 -0.97 -6.93 47.68
CA ILE A 165 -1.48 -6.85 46.30
C ILE A 165 -0.62 -5.91 45.46
N ALA A 166 -0.26 -4.73 45.99
CA ALA A 166 0.57 -3.74 45.31
C ALA A 166 1.98 -4.27 44.97
N ILE A 167 2.54 -5.17 45.79
CA ILE A 167 3.81 -5.86 45.48
C ILE A 167 3.64 -6.97 44.44
N MET A 168 2.49 -7.67 44.46
CA MET A 168 2.23 -8.76 43.53
C MET A 168 2.04 -8.28 42.08
N ILE A 169 1.44 -7.09 41.88
CA ILE A 169 1.15 -6.55 40.55
C ILE A 169 2.42 -6.33 39.70
N PRO A 170 3.49 -5.66 40.19
CA PRO A 170 4.74 -5.55 39.43
C PRO A 170 5.38 -6.90 39.10
N ILE A 171 5.37 -7.85 40.04
CA ILE A 171 5.87 -9.21 39.79
C ILE A 171 5.08 -9.87 38.66
N PHE A 172 3.78 -9.76 38.72
CA PHE A 172 2.89 -10.25 37.67
C PHE A 172 3.19 -9.61 36.29
N ILE A 173 3.31 -8.29 36.23
CA ILE A 173 3.65 -7.56 35.00
C ILE A 173 4.98 -8.07 34.42
N LEU A 174 6.01 -8.27 35.23
CA LEU A 174 7.31 -8.78 34.78
C LEU A 174 7.22 -10.19 34.18
N VAL A 175 6.49 -11.09 34.83
CA VAL A 175 6.32 -12.48 34.37
C VAL A 175 5.49 -12.51 33.07
N VAL A 176 4.42 -11.73 33.00
CA VAL A 176 3.59 -11.57 31.81
C VAL A 176 4.42 -11.01 30.65
N TRP A 177 5.19 -9.96 30.89
CA TRP A 177 6.05 -9.33 29.89
C TRP A 177 7.07 -10.34 29.31
N LYS A 178 7.77 -11.09 30.18
CA LYS A 178 8.71 -12.14 29.75
C LYS A 178 8.04 -13.25 28.94
N SER A 179 6.86 -13.70 29.37
CA SER A 179 6.09 -14.74 28.68
C SER A 179 5.55 -14.25 27.32
N ARG A 180 5.11 -12.99 27.27
CA ARG A 180 4.65 -12.33 26.05
C ARG A 180 5.76 -12.19 25.00
N HIS A 181 6.97 -11.84 25.43
CA HIS A 181 8.12 -11.75 24.53
C HIS A 181 8.37 -13.07 23.78
N SER A 182 8.38 -14.20 24.50
CA SER A 182 8.52 -15.53 23.87
C SER A 182 7.39 -15.87 22.88
N MET A 183 6.17 -15.42 23.16
CA MET A 183 5.03 -15.60 22.25
C MET A 183 5.17 -14.71 21.00
N SER A 184 5.62 -13.47 21.18
CA SER A 184 5.86 -12.52 20.08
C SER A 184 6.93 -13.04 19.11
N GLU A 185 8.06 -13.55 19.60
CA GLU A 185 9.09 -14.18 18.75
C GLU A 185 8.55 -15.36 17.95
N ALA A 186 7.71 -16.20 18.58
CA ALA A 186 7.08 -17.31 17.89
C ALA A 186 6.07 -16.83 16.81
N SER A 187 5.36 -15.74 17.06
CA SER A 187 4.48 -15.08 16.09
C SER A 187 5.24 -14.57 14.86
N ILE A 188 6.37 -13.90 15.08
CA ILE A 188 7.24 -13.42 13.98
C ILE A 188 7.71 -14.60 13.12
N ARG A 189 8.15 -15.71 13.73
CA ARG A 189 8.52 -16.92 12.98
C ARG A 189 7.37 -17.48 12.12
N VAL A 190 6.15 -17.46 12.64
CA VAL A 190 4.96 -17.87 11.86
C VAL A 190 4.75 -16.94 10.66
N LYS A 191 4.80 -15.61 10.86
CA LYS A 191 4.67 -14.63 9.77
C LYS A 191 5.72 -14.84 8.66
N GLN A 192 6.97 -15.12 9.03
CA GLN A 192 8.03 -15.46 8.07
C GLN A 192 7.72 -16.74 7.27
N LYS A 193 7.17 -17.78 7.92
CA LYS A 193 6.80 -19.03 7.22
C LYS A 193 5.56 -18.88 6.35
N VAL A 194 4.62 -17.99 6.73
CA VAL A 194 3.50 -17.60 5.86
C VAL A 194 4.00 -16.92 4.59
N ALA A 195 4.99 -16.03 4.68
CA ALA A 195 5.58 -15.40 3.50
C ALA A 195 6.19 -16.44 2.53
N VAL A 196 6.94 -17.42 3.06
CA VAL A 196 7.52 -18.50 2.23
C VAL A 196 6.43 -19.33 1.55
N ILE A 197 5.42 -19.79 2.30
CA ILE A 197 4.35 -20.62 1.71
C ILE A 197 3.54 -19.83 0.67
N ASN A 198 3.33 -18.54 0.87
CA ASN A 198 2.65 -17.69 -0.12
C ASN A 198 3.47 -17.58 -1.42
N THR A 199 4.79 -17.45 -1.31
CA THR A 199 5.68 -17.45 -2.49
C THR A 199 5.61 -18.78 -3.25
N ASP A 200 5.60 -19.92 -2.55
CA ASP A 200 5.49 -21.24 -3.18
C ASP A 200 4.12 -21.43 -3.84
N ILE A 201 3.04 -20.97 -3.20
CA ILE A 201 1.68 -20.99 -3.77
C ILE A 201 1.62 -20.13 -5.03
N GLU A 202 2.10 -18.88 -4.96
CA GLU A 202 2.12 -17.95 -6.09
C GLU A 202 2.90 -18.54 -7.27
N SER A 203 4.11 -19.06 -7.01
CA SER A 203 4.94 -19.69 -8.03
C SER A 203 4.26 -20.93 -8.64
N GLY A 204 3.71 -21.82 -7.81
CA GLY A 204 3.04 -23.04 -8.26
C GLY A 204 1.77 -22.75 -9.07
N LEU A 205 0.96 -21.75 -8.67
CA LEU A 205 -0.25 -21.37 -9.40
C LEU A 205 0.07 -20.63 -10.71
N THR A 206 1.00 -19.69 -10.69
CA THR A 206 1.44 -18.94 -11.89
C THR A 206 2.12 -19.88 -12.87
N GLY A 207 2.96 -20.81 -12.38
CA GLY A 207 3.67 -21.80 -13.17
C GLY A 207 2.84 -23.03 -13.57
N MET A 208 1.53 -23.11 -13.26
CA MET A 208 0.71 -24.30 -13.44
C MET A 208 0.69 -24.82 -14.88
N LYS A 209 0.63 -23.92 -15.87
CA LYS A 209 0.68 -24.32 -17.30
C LYS A 209 1.99 -25.01 -17.63
N THR A 210 3.11 -24.50 -17.12
CA THR A 210 4.43 -25.08 -17.31
C THR A 210 4.54 -26.43 -16.58
N ALA A 211 4.12 -26.51 -15.32
CA ALA A 211 4.12 -27.75 -14.56
C ALA A 211 3.34 -28.86 -15.28
N LYS A 212 2.16 -28.54 -15.83
CA LYS A 212 1.35 -29.48 -16.63
C LYS A 212 1.99 -29.83 -17.95
N ALA A 213 2.59 -28.88 -18.66
CA ALA A 213 3.25 -29.13 -19.94
C ALA A 213 4.45 -30.11 -19.82
N PHE A 214 5.11 -30.10 -18.65
CA PHE A 214 6.23 -31.00 -18.35
C PHE A 214 5.84 -32.20 -17.46
N ALA A 215 4.57 -32.39 -17.13
CA ALA A 215 4.05 -33.41 -16.21
C ALA A 215 4.78 -33.47 -14.85
N ASN A 216 5.10 -32.28 -14.30
CA ASN A 216 5.88 -32.09 -13.07
C ASN A 216 5.04 -31.57 -11.88
N GLU A 217 3.72 -31.78 -11.87
CA GLU A 217 2.81 -31.35 -10.79
C GLU A 217 3.24 -31.94 -9.44
N THR A 218 3.79 -33.15 -9.43
CA THR A 218 4.26 -33.81 -8.20
C THR A 218 5.44 -33.06 -7.56
N ILE A 219 6.30 -32.42 -8.33
CA ILE A 219 7.42 -31.62 -7.81
C ILE A 219 6.89 -30.38 -7.10
N GLU A 220 5.94 -29.67 -7.73
CA GLU A 220 5.33 -28.49 -7.11
C GLU A 220 4.54 -28.86 -5.84
N GLN A 221 3.86 -30.00 -5.85
CA GLN A 221 3.16 -30.52 -4.68
C GLN A 221 4.12 -30.87 -3.53
N GLN A 222 5.32 -31.42 -3.84
CA GLN A 222 6.34 -31.70 -2.83
C GLN A 222 6.92 -30.42 -2.22
N LYS A 223 7.19 -29.38 -3.02
CA LYS A 223 7.63 -28.08 -2.54
C LYS A 223 6.61 -27.47 -1.57
N PHE A 224 5.35 -27.42 -2.00
CA PHE A 224 4.26 -26.93 -1.16
C PHE A 224 4.15 -27.71 0.14
N ASN A 225 4.18 -29.05 0.10
CA ASN A 225 4.09 -29.89 1.30
C ASN A 225 5.22 -29.59 2.29
N THR A 226 6.45 -29.36 1.81
CA THR A 226 7.61 -29.03 2.64
C THR A 226 7.41 -27.69 3.35
N SER A 227 6.98 -26.66 2.63
CA SER A 227 6.71 -25.35 3.20
C SER A 227 5.52 -25.37 4.16
N ASN A 228 4.47 -26.12 3.83
CA ASN A 228 3.29 -26.29 4.67
C ASN A 228 3.61 -27.02 5.98
N ASP A 229 4.46 -28.05 5.96
CA ASP A 229 4.92 -28.75 7.17
C ASP A 229 5.78 -27.84 8.06
N THR A 230 6.62 -27.01 7.45
CA THR A 230 7.42 -26.01 8.17
C THR A 230 6.53 -24.95 8.83
N TYR A 231 5.53 -24.45 8.10
CA TYR A 231 4.51 -23.54 8.63
C TYR A 231 3.73 -24.18 9.78
N LYS A 232 3.21 -25.41 9.59
CA LYS A 232 2.49 -26.19 10.60
C LYS A 232 3.30 -26.33 11.90
N THR A 233 4.60 -26.64 11.77
CA THR A 233 5.51 -26.79 12.92
C THR A 233 5.69 -25.45 13.65
N SER A 234 5.90 -24.37 12.92
CA SER A 234 6.04 -23.03 13.48
C SER A 234 4.76 -22.57 14.19
N LYS A 235 3.59 -22.85 13.60
CA LYS A 235 2.27 -22.53 14.18
C LYS A 235 2.00 -23.33 15.45
N LYS A 236 2.40 -24.61 15.50
CA LYS A 236 2.33 -25.41 16.74
C LYS A 236 3.20 -24.81 17.84
N GLN A 237 4.42 -24.33 17.52
CA GLN A 237 5.30 -23.66 18.49
C GLN A 237 4.69 -22.36 19.01
N PHE A 238 4.08 -21.57 18.14
CA PHE A 238 3.34 -20.35 18.55
C PHE A 238 2.20 -20.70 19.52
N HIS A 239 1.35 -21.66 19.19
CA HIS A 239 0.25 -22.06 20.07
C HIS A 239 0.76 -22.66 21.40
N LYS A 240 1.92 -23.34 21.40
CA LYS A 240 2.56 -23.78 22.63
C LYS A 240 3.02 -22.59 23.50
N ALA A 241 3.57 -21.53 22.89
CA ALA A 241 3.96 -20.32 23.60
C ALA A 241 2.71 -19.56 24.10
N MET A 242 1.67 -19.44 23.29
CA MET A 242 0.38 -18.85 23.65
C MET A 242 -0.30 -19.61 24.81
N GLY A 243 -0.32 -20.94 24.73
CA GLY A 243 -0.85 -21.77 25.82
C GLY A 243 -0.11 -21.57 27.16
N ARG A 244 1.23 -21.48 27.12
CA ARG A 244 2.02 -21.15 28.31
C ARG A 244 1.70 -19.76 28.84
N PHE A 245 1.59 -18.76 27.96
CA PHE A 245 1.21 -17.41 28.35
C PHE A 245 -0.16 -17.38 29.04
N ASN A 246 -1.18 -18.00 28.44
CA ASN A 246 -2.52 -18.04 29.00
C ASN A 246 -2.56 -18.81 30.34
N ALA A 247 -1.84 -19.94 30.44
CA ALA A 247 -1.75 -20.70 31.69
C ALA A 247 -1.09 -19.90 32.80
N ILE A 248 -0.03 -19.12 32.50
CA ILE A 248 0.63 -18.24 33.46
C ILE A 248 -0.33 -17.13 33.91
N MET A 249 -1.04 -16.50 32.98
CA MET A 249 -2.06 -15.49 33.27
C MET A 249 -3.12 -16.03 34.23
N GLU A 250 -3.70 -17.17 33.89
CA GLU A 250 -4.74 -17.82 34.70
C GLU A 250 -4.22 -18.17 36.09
N PHE A 251 -3.02 -18.79 36.18
CA PHE A 251 -2.39 -19.12 37.45
C PHE A 251 -2.20 -17.90 38.36
N PHE A 252 -1.70 -16.77 37.80
CA PHE A 252 -1.52 -15.55 38.59
C PHE A 252 -2.85 -14.94 39.04
N MET A 253 -3.88 -14.94 38.20
CA MET A 253 -5.19 -14.43 38.58
C MET A 253 -5.82 -15.25 39.71
N CYS A 254 -5.76 -16.58 39.61
CA CYS A 254 -6.23 -17.48 40.66
C CYS A 254 -5.38 -17.31 41.94
N THR A 255 -4.06 -17.18 41.81
CA THR A 255 -3.14 -16.98 42.95
C THR A 255 -3.41 -15.65 43.64
N LEU A 256 -3.68 -14.57 42.90
CA LEU A 256 -4.03 -13.28 43.49
C LEU A 256 -5.30 -13.38 44.37
N SER A 257 -6.34 -14.04 43.85
CA SER A 257 -7.57 -14.30 44.59
C SER A 257 -7.31 -15.18 45.84
N LEU A 258 -6.49 -16.22 45.70
CA LEU A 258 -6.10 -17.09 46.83
C LEU A 258 -5.34 -16.30 47.90
N ILE A 259 -4.39 -15.44 47.52
CA ILE A 259 -3.62 -14.59 48.43
C ILE A 259 -4.55 -13.65 49.20
N VAL A 260 -5.51 -13.03 48.53
CA VAL A 260 -6.50 -12.17 49.19
C VAL A 260 -7.26 -12.92 50.26
N ILE A 261 -7.73 -14.13 49.95
CA ILE A 261 -8.47 -14.96 50.92
C ILE A 261 -7.55 -15.42 52.07
N ALA A 262 -6.33 -15.86 51.78
CA ALA A 262 -5.39 -16.37 52.78
C ALA A 262 -4.90 -15.28 53.73
N VAL A 263 -4.42 -14.15 53.17
CA VAL A 263 -3.91 -13.04 53.99
C VAL A 263 -5.06 -12.30 54.67
N GLY A 264 -6.13 -12.04 53.97
CA GLY A 264 -7.33 -11.40 54.55
C GLY A 264 -7.95 -12.25 55.64
N GLY A 265 -8.06 -13.57 55.44
CA GLY A 265 -8.54 -14.51 56.46
C GLY A 265 -7.62 -14.53 57.70
N ALA A 266 -6.30 -14.49 57.51
CA ALA A 266 -5.36 -14.38 58.64
C ALA A 266 -5.50 -13.05 59.40
N LEU A 267 -5.76 -11.94 58.70
CA LEU A 267 -6.04 -10.64 59.33
C LEU A 267 -7.39 -10.64 60.09
N ILE A 268 -8.41 -11.32 59.55
CA ILE A 268 -9.70 -11.51 60.24
C ILE A 268 -9.49 -12.31 61.56
N MET A 269 -8.77 -13.42 61.48
CA MET A 269 -8.45 -14.23 62.69
C MET A 269 -7.65 -13.46 63.74
N GLN A 270 -6.88 -12.43 63.33
CA GLN A 270 -6.16 -11.52 64.22
C GLN A 270 -7.02 -10.35 64.71
N GLY A 271 -8.27 -10.24 64.30
CA GLY A 271 -9.16 -9.12 64.63
C GLY A 271 -8.77 -7.78 64.00
N LYS A 272 -7.98 -7.80 62.87
CA LYS A 272 -7.47 -6.60 62.20
C LYS A 272 -8.26 -6.22 60.95
N MET A 273 -9.16 -7.08 60.52
CA MET A 273 -9.96 -6.91 59.31
C MET A 273 -11.32 -7.61 59.48
N ASP A 274 -12.36 -7.09 58.85
CA ASP A 274 -13.70 -7.68 58.84
C ASP A 274 -13.95 -8.53 57.59
N THR A 275 -14.92 -9.45 57.69
CA THR A 275 -15.32 -10.29 56.54
C THR A 275 -15.88 -9.45 55.36
N ILE A 276 -16.52 -8.32 55.67
CA ILE A 276 -17.04 -7.38 54.63
C ILE A 276 -15.90 -6.76 53.84
N ASP A 277 -14.80 -6.43 54.53
CA ASP A 277 -13.59 -5.92 53.89
C ASP A 277 -12.95 -6.96 52.96
N LEU A 278 -12.91 -8.21 53.36
CA LEU A 278 -12.42 -9.31 52.53
C LEU A 278 -13.26 -9.48 51.24
N ILE A 279 -14.57 -9.42 51.37
CA ILE A 279 -15.49 -9.43 50.18
C ILE A 279 -15.19 -8.24 49.26
N THR A 280 -15.01 -7.05 49.84
CA THR A 280 -14.70 -5.83 49.06
C THR A 280 -13.37 -5.95 48.35
N PHE A 281 -12.34 -6.48 48.96
CA PHE A 281 -11.05 -6.77 48.30
C PHE A 281 -11.19 -7.77 47.19
N SER A 282 -11.99 -8.84 47.36
CA SER A 282 -12.25 -9.83 46.32
C SER A 282 -12.97 -9.22 45.10
N LEU A 283 -13.89 -8.29 45.31
CA LEU A 283 -14.53 -7.52 44.25
C LEU A 283 -13.52 -6.65 43.51
N TYR A 284 -12.63 -5.92 44.20
CA TYR A 284 -11.60 -5.12 43.54
C TYR A 284 -10.60 -5.96 42.77
N VAL A 285 -10.18 -7.12 43.30
CA VAL A 285 -9.29 -8.01 42.56
C VAL A 285 -9.92 -8.49 41.28
N SER A 286 -11.22 -8.78 41.25
CA SER A 286 -11.90 -9.17 40.03
C SER A 286 -11.92 -8.05 38.96
N THR A 287 -11.86 -6.78 39.37
CA THR A 287 -11.79 -5.64 38.41
C THR A 287 -10.43 -5.52 37.71
N PHE A 288 -9.35 -6.13 38.24
CA PHE A 288 -8.02 -6.10 37.61
C PHE A 288 -7.90 -7.02 36.38
N VAL A 289 -8.73 -8.03 36.25
CA VAL A 289 -8.58 -9.07 35.19
C VAL A 289 -8.54 -8.45 33.80
N ASN A 290 -9.53 -7.63 33.47
CA ASN A 290 -9.65 -7.01 32.16
C ASN A 290 -8.54 -5.96 31.89
N PRO A 291 -8.24 -5.00 32.78
CA PRO A 291 -7.12 -4.08 32.63
C PRO A 291 -5.79 -4.74 32.37
N VAL A 292 -5.46 -5.80 33.11
CA VAL A 292 -4.19 -6.51 32.91
C VAL A 292 -4.14 -7.22 31.55
N ARG A 293 -5.25 -7.80 31.11
CA ARG A 293 -5.35 -8.42 29.78
C ARG A 293 -5.20 -7.38 28.67
N LYS A 294 -5.84 -6.21 28.81
CA LYS A 294 -5.70 -5.07 27.88
C LYS A 294 -4.26 -4.59 27.77
N LEU A 295 -3.57 -4.36 28.89
CA LEU A 295 -2.16 -3.99 28.91
C LEU A 295 -1.23 -5.04 28.27
N SER A 296 -1.56 -6.33 28.41
CA SER A 296 -0.81 -7.39 27.74
C SER A 296 -0.94 -7.35 26.22
N ASN A 297 -2.11 -7.02 25.70
CA ASN A 297 -2.35 -6.90 24.26
C ASN A 297 -1.78 -5.60 23.68
N PHE A 298 -1.76 -4.54 24.48
CA PHE A 298 -1.23 -3.24 24.08
C PHE A 298 0.21 -3.31 23.53
N ALA A 299 1.07 -4.16 24.09
CA ALA A 299 2.46 -4.29 23.61
C ALA A 299 2.57 -4.75 22.15
N GLU A 300 1.69 -5.65 21.68
CA GLU A 300 1.65 -6.08 20.29
C GLU A 300 1.05 -5.01 19.40
N LEU A 301 -0.04 -4.41 19.82
CA LEU A 301 -0.69 -3.30 19.16
C LEU A 301 0.28 -2.14 18.94
N PHE A 302 1.02 -1.78 19.97
CA PHE A 302 2.04 -0.72 19.92
C PHE A 302 3.17 -1.06 18.94
N ALA A 303 3.68 -2.29 18.97
CA ALA A 303 4.76 -2.72 18.08
C ALA A 303 4.34 -2.74 16.60
N ASN A 304 3.15 -3.27 16.29
CA ASN A 304 2.63 -3.31 14.92
C ASN A 304 2.31 -1.89 14.42
N GLY A 305 1.57 -1.11 15.22
CA GLY A 305 1.18 0.24 14.85
C GLY A 305 2.36 1.19 14.66
N THR A 306 3.39 1.12 15.53
CA THR A 306 4.60 1.94 15.37
C THR A 306 5.44 1.51 14.17
N ALA A 307 5.53 0.22 13.86
CA ALA A 307 6.22 -0.27 12.66
C ALA A 307 5.49 0.16 11.38
N GLY A 308 4.15 0.08 11.35
CA GLY A 308 3.32 0.61 10.26
C GLY A 308 3.49 2.12 10.10
N LEU A 309 3.45 2.86 11.21
CA LEU A 309 3.65 4.31 11.21
C LEU A 309 5.01 4.72 10.65
N HIS A 310 6.07 4.01 11.03
CA HIS A 310 7.41 4.31 10.49
C HIS A 310 7.44 4.15 8.96
N ARG A 311 6.89 3.05 8.42
CA ARG A 311 6.81 2.84 6.96
C ARG A 311 5.92 3.86 6.26
N PHE A 312 4.82 4.28 6.89
CA PHE A 312 3.95 5.34 6.40
C PHE A 312 4.67 6.67 6.29
N VAL A 313 5.38 7.08 7.35
CA VAL A 313 6.13 8.35 7.38
C VAL A 313 7.33 8.32 6.44
N GLU A 314 8.02 7.18 6.34
CA GLU A 314 9.10 6.96 5.36
C GLU A 314 8.60 7.22 3.94
N LEU A 315 7.47 6.60 3.55
CA LEU A 315 6.89 6.78 2.23
C LEU A 315 6.40 8.21 2.00
N LEU A 316 5.73 8.82 2.97
CA LEU A 316 5.24 10.20 2.88
C LEU A 316 6.38 11.22 2.77
N ASN A 317 7.56 10.90 3.29
CA ASN A 317 8.76 11.75 3.19
C ASN A 317 9.63 11.44 1.96
N THR A 318 9.29 10.42 1.17
CA THR A 318 9.98 10.10 -0.08
C THR A 318 9.78 11.27 -1.05
N LYS A 319 10.85 11.89 -1.47
CA LYS A 319 10.76 13.00 -2.41
C LYS A 319 10.57 12.48 -3.83
N PRO A 320 9.69 13.08 -4.62
CA PRO A 320 9.66 12.82 -6.05
C PRO A 320 11.05 13.12 -6.65
N GLN A 321 11.53 12.22 -7.50
CA GLN A 321 12.80 12.44 -8.20
C GLN A 321 12.65 13.51 -9.29
N LEU A 322 11.42 13.67 -9.81
CA LEU A 322 11.06 14.61 -10.84
C LEU A 322 10.02 15.57 -10.29
N GLU A 323 10.38 16.84 -10.20
CA GLU A 323 9.46 17.92 -9.85
C GLU A 323 9.56 19.02 -10.92
N ASP A 324 8.46 19.70 -11.17
CA ASP A 324 8.47 20.88 -12.00
C ASP A 324 9.25 21.98 -11.30
N ARG A 325 10.11 22.67 -12.04
CA ARG A 325 10.82 23.83 -11.50
C ARG A 325 9.82 24.93 -11.18
N PRO A 326 10.08 25.77 -10.17
CA PRO A 326 9.17 26.87 -9.79
C PRO A 326 8.86 27.87 -10.92
N ASP A 327 9.74 27.94 -11.90
CA ASP A 327 9.68 28.80 -13.09
C ASP A 327 9.37 28.02 -14.37
N ALA A 328 8.96 26.76 -14.26
CA ALA A 328 8.60 25.91 -15.40
C ALA A 328 7.46 26.54 -16.22
N LYS A 329 7.63 26.55 -17.53
CA LYS A 329 6.66 27.16 -18.47
C LYS A 329 5.76 26.10 -19.08
N GLU A 330 4.58 26.50 -19.51
CA GLU A 330 3.73 25.63 -20.34
C GLU A 330 4.29 25.55 -21.76
N LEU A 331 4.41 24.35 -22.28
CA LEU A 331 4.79 24.07 -23.66
C LEU A 331 3.55 24.17 -24.55
N THR A 332 3.47 25.22 -25.37
CA THR A 332 2.31 25.49 -26.23
C THR A 332 2.72 25.59 -27.69
N ASN A 333 1.80 25.28 -28.61
CA ASN A 333 2.01 25.38 -30.07
C ASN A 333 3.22 24.57 -30.55
N VAL A 334 3.32 23.34 -30.11
CA VAL A 334 4.45 22.46 -30.41
C VAL A 334 4.48 22.07 -31.87
N SER A 335 5.61 22.36 -32.54
CA SER A 335 5.88 21.94 -33.93
C SER A 335 6.45 20.51 -33.98
N GLY A 336 7.09 20.08 -32.92
CA GLY A 336 7.61 18.74 -32.76
C GLY A 336 9.10 18.58 -33.10
N GLN A 337 9.90 19.66 -33.13
CA GLN A 337 11.36 19.52 -33.21
C GLN A 337 11.89 18.93 -31.92
N ILE A 338 12.81 17.94 -32.01
CA ILE A 338 13.46 17.34 -30.84
C ILE A 338 14.97 17.39 -31.02
N ASP A 339 15.65 17.98 -30.04
CA ASP A 339 17.11 18.06 -29.99
C ASP A 339 17.62 17.31 -28.76
N ILE A 340 18.44 16.30 -28.99
CA ILE A 340 19.08 15.48 -27.96
C ILE A 340 20.56 15.85 -27.96
N ASN A 341 21.01 16.67 -27.02
CA ASN A 341 22.32 17.28 -27.02
C ASN A 341 23.24 16.59 -25.99
N HIS A 342 24.18 15.78 -26.48
CA HIS A 342 25.21 15.08 -25.68
C HIS A 342 24.67 14.36 -24.46
N VAL A 343 23.55 13.65 -24.62
CA VAL A 343 22.83 12.99 -23.53
C VAL A 343 23.54 11.73 -23.07
N SER A 344 23.77 11.66 -21.77
CA SER A 344 24.17 10.42 -21.09
C SER A 344 23.19 10.10 -19.97
N PHE A 345 22.94 8.80 -19.76
CA PHE A 345 21.97 8.35 -18.75
C PHE A 345 22.36 7.01 -18.13
N ALA A 346 22.09 6.88 -16.83
CA ALA A 346 22.21 5.67 -16.04
C ALA A 346 21.01 5.55 -15.08
N TYR A 347 20.44 4.36 -14.92
CA TYR A 347 19.42 4.09 -13.89
C TYR A 347 20.04 4.04 -12.49
N GLU A 348 21.27 3.54 -12.40
CA GLU A 348 22.09 3.47 -11.19
C GLU A 348 23.45 4.12 -11.47
N GLU A 349 24.13 4.63 -10.45
CA GLU A 349 25.34 5.42 -10.61
C GLU A 349 26.51 4.67 -11.30
N ASP A 350 26.51 3.34 -11.26
CA ASP A 350 27.65 2.53 -11.70
C ASP A 350 27.63 2.08 -13.18
N ARG A 351 26.49 2.26 -13.90
CA ARG A 351 26.37 1.74 -15.28
C ARG A 351 25.64 2.69 -16.21
N ASN A 352 26.37 3.37 -17.09
CA ASN A 352 25.77 4.13 -18.18
C ASN A 352 25.05 3.20 -19.16
N ILE A 353 23.79 3.51 -19.43
CA ILE A 353 22.96 2.88 -20.45
C ILE A 353 23.05 3.66 -21.76
N LEU A 354 23.12 4.98 -21.68
CA LEU A 354 23.33 5.86 -22.82
C LEU A 354 24.58 6.72 -22.56
N THR A 355 25.39 6.91 -23.60
CA THR A 355 26.64 7.65 -23.52
C THR A 355 26.78 8.57 -24.74
N ASP A 356 26.74 9.89 -24.48
CA ASP A 356 27.00 10.92 -25.47
C ASP A 356 26.13 10.81 -26.73
N ILE A 357 24.80 10.70 -26.52
CA ILE A 357 23.83 10.68 -27.62
C ILE A 357 23.62 12.12 -28.11
N ASP A 358 23.88 12.32 -29.40
CA ASP A 358 23.65 13.58 -30.10
C ASP A 358 22.77 13.34 -31.32
N LEU A 359 21.56 13.92 -31.34
CA LEU A 359 20.54 13.61 -32.35
C LEU A 359 19.57 14.77 -32.50
N HIS A 360 19.35 15.20 -33.75
CA HIS A 360 18.37 16.22 -34.12
C HIS A 360 17.26 15.58 -34.96
N ILE A 361 16.00 15.81 -34.58
CA ILE A 361 14.80 15.29 -35.25
C ILE A 361 13.94 16.47 -35.71
N HIS A 362 13.66 16.53 -37.00
CA HIS A 362 12.91 17.62 -37.59
C HIS A 362 11.39 17.50 -37.35
N PRO A 363 10.65 18.62 -37.32
CA PRO A 363 9.19 18.56 -37.26
C PRO A 363 8.59 17.71 -38.38
N GLY A 364 7.72 16.79 -38.01
CA GLY A 364 7.03 15.88 -38.93
C GLY A 364 7.90 14.73 -39.46
N GLU A 365 9.13 14.58 -38.98
CA GLU A 365 10.02 13.48 -39.37
C GLU A 365 9.66 12.19 -38.64
N THR A 366 9.76 11.06 -39.32
CA THR A 366 9.70 9.72 -38.75
C THR A 366 11.10 9.17 -38.62
N LEU A 367 11.58 9.03 -37.36
CA LEU A 367 12.88 8.45 -37.02
C LEU A 367 12.72 7.03 -36.47
N ALA A 368 13.37 6.04 -37.07
CA ALA A 368 13.41 4.67 -36.57
C ALA A 368 14.66 4.47 -35.69
N LEU A 369 14.46 3.95 -34.47
CA LEU A 369 15.53 3.48 -33.60
C LEU A 369 15.69 1.97 -33.75
N VAL A 370 16.87 1.54 -34.21
CA VAL A 370 17.20 0.11 -34.41
C VAL A 370 18.48 -0.26 -33.66
N GLY A 371 18.76 -1.53 -33.49
CA GLY A 371 19.98 -2.03 -32.84
C GLY A 371 19.74 -3.23 -31.92
N SER A 372 20.78 -3.69 -31.24
CA SER A 372 20.75 -4.85 -30.37
C SER A 372 19.75 -4.69 -29.21
N SER A 373 19.22 -5.84 -28.72
CA SER A 373 18.41 -5.83 -27.48
C SER A 373 19.28 -5.37 -26.31
N GLY A 374 18.75 -4.45 -25.49
CA GLY A 374 19.50 -3.83 -24.40
C GLY A 374 20.44 -2.69 -24.83
N GLY A 375 20.47 -2.30 -26.12
CA GLY A 375 21.31 -1.20 -26.63
C GLY A 375 20.91 0.22 -26.17
N GLY A 376 19.78 0.40 -25.47
CA GLY A 376 19.36 1.69 -24.93
C GLY A 376 18.19 2.37 -25.67
N LYS A 377 17.58 1.74 -26.69
CA LYS A 377 16.47 2.31 -27.50
C LYS A 377 15.26 2.71 -26.64
N THR A 378 14.73 1.80 -25.85
CA THR A 378 13.60 2.05 -24.94
C THR A 378 13.95 3.09 -23.87
N THR A 379 15.19 3.09 -23.37
CA THR A 379 15.67 4.10 -22.42
C THR A 379 15.64 5.49 -23.06
N LEU A 380 16.15 5.63 -24.28
CA LEU A 380 16.12 6.92 -25.00
C LEU A 380 14.69 7.42 -25.20
N SER A 381 13.77 6.54 -25.58
CA SER A 381 12.35 6.89 -25.76
C SER A 381 11.66 7.33 -24.46
N GLN A 382 12.10 6.84 -23.29
CA GLN A 382 11.56 7.22 -21.98
C GLN A 382 12.12 8.56 -21.47
N LEU A 383 13.28 8.99 -21.96
CA LEU A 383 13.87 10.27 -21.58
C LEU A 383 13.19 11.47 -22.26
N ILE A 384 12.66 11.29 -23.47
CA ILE A 384 12.01 12.37 -24.22
C ILE A 384 10.73 12.89 -23.54
N PRO A 385 9.80 12.03 -23.05
CA PRO A 385 8.68 12.50 -22.24
C PRO A 385 9.07 12.82 -20.79
N ARG A 386 10.36 12.79 -20.45
CA ARG A 386 10.88 13.04 -19.12
C ARG A 386 10.29 12.10 -18.07
N PHE A 387 10.23 10.79 -18.33
CA PHE A 387 9.96 9.79 -17.29
C PHE A 387 11.16 9.63 -16.35
N TYR A 388 12.34 10.00 -16.83
CA TYR A 388 13.59 10.13 -16.08
C TYR A 388 14.34 11.39 -16.53
N ASP A 389 15.10 12.01 -15.64
CA ASP A 389 16.00 13.09 -16.01
C ASP A 389 17.35 12.56 -16.51
N VAL A 390 17.92 13.21 -17.51
CA VAL A 390 19.23 12.85 -18.04
C VAL A 390 20.34 13.09 -17.01
N THR A 391 21.37 12.22 -16.98
CA THR A 391 22.51 12.39 -16.10
C THR A 391 23.43 13.51 -16.60
N LYS A 392 23.62 13.63 -17.93
CA LYS A 392 24.37 14.70 -18.59
C LYS A 392 23.67 15.09 -19.88
N GLY A 393 23.93 16.31 -20.36
CA GLY A 393 23.34 16.84 -21.57
C GLY A 393 21.94 17.42 -21.35
N ALA A 394 21.20 17.57 -22.44
CA ALA A 394 19.85 18.11 -22.42
C ALA A 394 19.00 17.51 -23.56
N ILE A 395 17.70 17.38 -23.33
CA ILE A 395 16.69 17.09 -24.35
C ILE A 395 15.80 18.31 -24.47
N LEU A 396 15.68 18.82 -25.71
CA LEU A 396 14.85 19.98 -25.99
C LEU A 396 13.69 19.57 -26.90
N VAL A 397 12.52 20.15 -26.65
CA VAL A 397 11.35 20.11 -27.55
C VAL A 397 11.06 21.53 -27.99
N ASP A 398 11.12 21.79 -29.29
CA ASP A 398 11.02 23.13 -29.89
C ASP A 398 11.96 24.15 -29.22
N GLY A 399 13.19 23.75 -28.94
CA GLY A 399 14.20 24.59 -28.32
C GLY A 399 14.04 24.80 -26.80
N HIS A 400 13.05 24.21 -26.15
CA HIS A 400 12.83 24.26 -24.70
C HIS A 400 13.34 22.98 -24.03
N ASP A 401 14.22 23.11 -23.05
CA ASP A 401 14.66 21.95 -22.25
C ASP A 401 13.45 21.34 -21.54
N VAL A 402 13.28 20.02 -21.64
CA VAL A 402 12.17 19.29 -21.01
C VAL A 402 12.12 19.47 -19.48
N ARG A 403 13.23 19.90 -18.86
CA ARG A 403 13.32 20.21 -17.42
C ARG A 403 12.79 21.61 -17.07
N ASP A 404 12.64 22.51 -18.05
CA ASP A 404 12.20 23.90 -17.87
C ASP A 404 10.72 24.09 -18.25
N VAL A 405 10.04 23.01 -18.64
CA VAL A 405 8.60 23.00 -18.92
C VAL A 405 7.85 22.15 -17.91
N THR A 406 6.56 22.44 -17.75
CA THR A 406 5.71 21.61 -16.84
C THR A 406 5.51 20.22 -17.43
N GLN A 407 5.61 19.17 -16.58
CA GLN A 407 5.40 17.78 -17.01
C GLN A 407 4.04 17.60 -17.66
N THR A 408 3.00 18.24 -17.13
CA THR A 408 1.65 18.19 -17.70
C THR A 408 1.61 18.70 -19.15
N SER A 409 2.22 19.84 -19.43
CA SER A 409 2.25 20.40 -20.79
C SER A 409 3.11 19.55 -21.73
N LEU A 410 4.24 19.02 -21.26
CA LEU A 410 5.09 18.11 -22.02
C LEU A 410 4.33 16.83 -22.38
N HIS A 411 3.71 16.19 -21.38
CA HIS A 411 2.96 14.96 -21.62
C HIS A 411 1.73 15.17 -22.49
N ASN A 412 1.06 16.32 -22.43
CA ASN A 412 -0.06 16.62 -23.34
C ASN A 412 0.39 16.66 -24.81
N ASN A 413 1.61 17.09 -25.10
CA ASN A 413 2.15 17.22 -26.45
C ASN A 413 2.89 15.96 -26.94
N ILE A 414 3.09 14.95 -26.10
CA ILE A 414 3.75 13.68 -26.48
C ILE A 414 2.79 12.52 -26.29
N GLY A 415 2.59 11.72 -27.33
CA GLY A 415 1.83 10.47 -27.28
C GLY A 415 2.80 9.28 -27.23
N VAL A 416 2.59 8.36 -26.30
CA VAL A 416 3.42 7.16 -26.14
C VAL A 416 2.53 5.92 -26.31
N VAL A 417 2.89 5.07 -27.28
CA VAL A 417 2.32 3.72 -27.42
C VAL A 417 3.38 2.73 -26.95
N SER A 418 3.15 2.14 -25.78
CA SER A 418 4.09 1.19 -25.16
C SER A 418 3.90 -0.22 -25.70
N GLN A 419 4.97 -1.02 -25.64
CA GLN A 419 4.97 -2.44 -25.96
C GLN A 419 3.94 -3.20 -25.11
N ASP A 420 3.96 -3.01 -23.80
CA ASP A 420 3.01 -3.58 -22.87
C ASP A 420 1.83 -2.61 -22.68
N VAL A 421 0.73 -2.89 -23.36
CA VAL A 421 -0.48 -2.05 -23.29
C VAL A 421 -1.21 -2.31 -21.97
N PHE A 422 -1.36 -1.25 -21.18
CA PHE A 422 -2.18 -1.27 -19.98
C PHE A 422 -3.60 -0.74 -20.27
N LEU A 423 -4.61 -1.54 -19.93
CA LEU A 423 -6.02 -1.15 -19.93
C LEU A 423 -6.57 -1.20 -18.51
N PHE A 424 -7.32 -0.17 -18.14
CA PHE A 424 -8.04 -0.13 -16.88
C PHE A 424 -9.22 -1.12 -16.91
N ALA A 425 -9.57 -1.69 -15.75
CA ALA A 425 -10.71 -2.57 -15.61
C ALA A 425 -12.03 -1.78 -15.69
N ASP A 426 -12.35 -1.30 -16.89
CA ASP A 426 -13.49 -0.47 -17.21
C ASP A 426 -14.01 -0.82 -18.61
N SER A 427 -14.99 -0.08 -19.15
CA SER A 427 -15.48 -0.27 -20.49
C SER A 427 -14.43 0.14 -21.55
N ILE A 428 -14.62 -0.33 -22.79
CA ILE A 428 -13.79 0.08 -23.93
C ILE A 428 -13.91 1.59 -24.14
N ALA A 429 -15.12 2.16 -24.03
CA ALA A 429 -15.35 3.60 -24.17
C ALA A 429 -14.51 4.41 -23.19
N GLU A 430 -14.52 4.05 -21.90
CA GLU A 430 -13.75 4.75 -20.86
C GLU A 430 -12.24 4.57 -21.06
N ASN A 431 -11.81 3.40 -21.53
CA ASN A 431 -10.42 3.18 -21.88
C ASN A 431 -9.95 4.06 -23.03
N ILE A 432 -10.78 4.33 -24.04
CA ILE A 432 -10.44 5.26 -25.15
C ILE A 432 -10.53 6.71 -24.65
N ARG A 433 -11.58 7.07 -23.87
CA ARG A 433 -11.79 8.40 -23.29
C ARG A 433 -10.63 8.86 -22.42
N TYR A 434 -9.84 7.93 -21.86
CA TYR A 434 -8.64 8.25 -21.10
C TYR A 434 -7.62 9.11 -21.88
N GLY A 435 -7.65 9.09 -23.21
CA GLY A 435 -6.85 9.97 -24.06
C GLY A 435 -7.27 11.44 -24.01
N LYS A 436 -8.59 11.72 -23.77
CA LYS A 436 -9.18 13.06 -23.64
C LYS A 436 -10.48 12.95 -22.84
N LEU A 437 -10.45 13.35 -21.57
CA LEU A 437 -11.53 13.10 -20.60
C LEU A 437 -12.85 13.80 -20.92
N ASP A 438 -12.82 14.90 -21.66
CA ASP A 438 -13.98 15.68 -22.10
C ASP A 438 -14.52 15.26 -23.48
N ALA A 439 -14.00 14.16 -24.06
CA ALA A 439 -14.42 13.67 -25.36
C ALA A 439 -15.86 13.15 -25.35
N THR A 440 -16.59 13.48 -26.40
CA THR A 440 -17.93 12.96 -26.64
C THR A 440 -17.89 11.49 -27.10
N MET A 441 -19.03 10.82 -27.11
CA MET A 441 -19.10 9.45 -27.63
C MET A 441 -18.82 9.41 -29.16
N GLU A 442 -19.20 10.46 -29.89
CA GLU A 442 -18.89 10.62 -31.30
C GLU A 442 -17.37 10.67 -31.53
N ASP A 443 -16.63 11.44 -30.73
CA ASP A 443 -15.16 11.51 -30.79
C ASP A 443 -14.53 10.15 -30.54
N ILE A 444 -15.04 9.40 -29.57
CA ILE A 444 -14.57 8.05 -29.21
C ILE A 444 -14.79 7.07 -30.37
N ILE A 445 -15.97 7.13 -30.99
CA ILE A 445 -16.31 6.29 -32.16
C ILE A 445 -15.38 6.63 -33.33
N GLU A 446 -15.12 7.91 -33.59
CA GLU A 446 -14.21 8.35 -34.65
C GLU A 446 -12.78 7.85 -34.39
N ALA A 447 -12.27 8.01 -33.15
CA ALA A 447 -10.97 7.50 -32.77
C ALA A 447 -10.88 5.96 -32.91
N ALA A 448 -11.94 5.23 -32.56
CA ALA A 448 -12.01 3.78 -32.72
C ALA A 448 -12.00 3.37 -34.22
N LYS A 449 -12.64 4.14 -35.11
CA LYS A 449 -12.60 3.93 -36.56
C LYS A 449 -11.21 4.18 -37.13
N LEU A 450 -10.57 5.29 -36.72
CA LEU A 450 -9.20 5.61 -37.13
C LEU A 450 -8.20 4.53 -36.69
N ALA A 451 -8.43 3.95 -35.49
CA ALA A 451 -7.61 2.86 -34.95
C ALA A 451 -8.01 1.46 -35.47
N GLU A 452 -8.95 1.37 -36.38
CA GLU A 452 -9.44 0.13 -37.00
C GLU A 452 -9.93 -0.93 -36.01
N ILE A 453 -10.50 -0.48 -34.86
CA ILE A 453 -11.05 -1.36 -33.80
C ILE A 453 -12.58 -1.30 -33.75
N TYR A 454 -13.22 -0.36 -34.46
CA TYR A 454 -14.66 -0.12 -34.39
C TYR A 454 -15.49 -1.37 -34.71
N ASP A 455 -15.17 -2.09 -35.78
CA ASP A 455 -15.92 -3.28 -36.21
C ASP A 455 -15.78 -4.41 -35.16
N ASP A 456 -14.57 -4.62 -34.63
CA ASP A 456 -14.36 -5.60 -33.53
C ASP A 456 -15.19 -5.25 -32.31
N ILE A 457 -15.32 -3.94 -31.97
CA ILE A 457 -16.10 -3.49 -30.81
C ILE A 457 -17.59 -3.75 -31.06
N MET A 458 -18.09 -3.48 -32.29
CA MET A 458 -19.49 -3.68 -32.62
C MET A 458 -19.93 -5.15 -32.73
N GLU A 459 -18.97 -6.07 -32.88
CA GLU A 459 -19.21 -7.52 -32.82
C GLU A 459 -19.29 -8.03 -31.35
N MET A 460 -18.86 -7.23 -30.36
CA MET A 460 -18.96 -7.60 -28.95
C MET A 460 -20.40 -7.39 -28.44
N PRO A 461 -20.88 -8.24 -27.50
CA PRO A 461 -22.27 -8.19 -27.01
C PRO A 461 -22.70 -6.81 -26.48
N ASP A 462 -21.82 -6.11 -25.79
CA ASP A 462 -22.10 -4.81 -25.16
C ASP A 462 -21.45 -3.63 -25.93
N GLY A 463 -20.86 -3.88 -27.10
CA GLY A 463 -20.22 -2.85 -27.94
C GLY A 463 -19.17 -2.06 -27.12
N PHE A 464 -19.26 -0.74 -27.16
CA PHE A 464 -18.36 0.17 -26.44
C PHE A 464 -18.44 0.08 -24.91
N GLU A 465 -19.55 -0.44 -24.36
CA GLU A 465 -19.71 -0.66 -22.91
C GLU A 465 -19.13 -2.01 -22.46
N THR A 466 -18.55 -2.80 -23.37
CA THR A 466 -17.89 -4.05 -23.03
C THR A 466 -16.77 -3.81 -22.03
N ASN A 467 -16.84 -4.44 -20.85
CA ASN A 467 -15.79 -4.38 -19.82
C ASN A 467 -14.58 -5.22 -20.27
N VAL A 468 -13.39 -4.62 -20.24
CA VAL A 468 -12.16 -5.27 -20.73
C VAL A 468 -11.51 -6.21 -19.69
N GLY A 469 -11.99 -6.21 -18.44
CA GLY A 469 -11.38 -6.96 -17.32
C GLY A 469 -10.05 -6.36 -16.84
N GLU A 470 -9.48 -6.97 -15.80
CA GLU A 470 -8.17 -6.52 -15.27
C GLU A 470 -7.09 -6.60 -16.36
N ARG A 471 -6.40 -5.47 -16.63
CA ARG A 471 -5.37 -5.34 -17.67
C ARG A 471 -5.84 -5.80 -19.06
N GLY A 472 -7.15 -5.72 -19.30
CA GLY A 472 -7.72 -6.11 -20.60
C GLY A 472 -7.65 -7.62 -20.88
N VAL A 473 -7.69 -8.49 -19.86
CA VAL A 473 -7.54 -9.94 -20.00
C VAL A 473 -8.54 -10.58 -20.95
N LEU A 474 -9.69 -9.94 -21.18
CA LEU A 474 -10.75 -10.43 -22.06
C LEU A 474 -10.52 -10.09 -23.55
N LEU A 475 -9.49 -9.30 -23.86
CA LEU A 475 -9.19 -8.86 -25.22
C LEU A 475 -7.93 -9.54 -25.78
N SER A 476 -7.88 -9.71 -27.11
CA SER A 476 -6.67 -10.14 -27.80
C SER A 476 -5.56 -9.07 -27.72
N GLY A 477 -4.30 -9.45 -27.92
CA GLY A 477 -3.19 -8.52 -27.94
C GLY A 477 -3.36 -7.40 -28.97
N GLY A 478 -3.85 -7.72 -30.17
CA GLY A 478 -4.11 -6.74 -31.23
C GLY A 478 -5.26 -5.79 -30.90
N GLN A 479 -6.31 -6.26 -30.22
CA GLN A 479 -7.39 -5.40 -29.75
C GLN A 479 -6.92 -4.42 -28.70
N LYS A 480 -6.13 -4.88 -27.70
CA LYS A 480 -5.52 -4.00 -26.70
C LYS A 480 -4.68 -2.90 -27.33
N GLN A 481 -3.84 -3.28 -28.31
CA GLN A 481 -2.96 -2.34 -28.97
C GLN A 481 -3.75 -1.30 -29.77
N ARG A 482 -4.78 -1.71 -30.55
CA ARG A 482 -5.64 -0.78 -31.27
C ARG A 482 -6.45 0.15 -30.35
N ILE A 483 -6.90 -0.30 -29.18
CA ILE A 483 -7.51 0.57 -28.17
C ILE A 483 -6.49 1.59 -27.65
N SER A 484 -5.24 1.19 -27.42
CA SER A 484 -4.17 2.13 -27.03
C SER A 484 -3.90 3.17 -28.13
N ILE A 485 -3.92 2.76 -29.38
CA ILE A 485 -3.78 3.67 -30.54
C ILE A 485 -4.98 4.62 -30.61
N ALA A 486 -6.21 4.14 -30.37
CA ALA A 486 -7.41 4.99 -30.32
C ALA A 486 -7.30 6.10 -29.26
N ARG A 487 -6.70 5.81 -28.10
CA ARG A 487 -6.37 6.83 -27.08
C ARG A 487 -5.49 7.95 -27.66
N ILE A 488 -4.50 7.59 -28.47
CA ILE A 488 -3.56 8.56 -29.06
C ILE A 488 -4.23 9.36 -30.20
N PHE A 489 -5.07 8.75 -31.02
CA PHE A 489 -5.87 9.50 -32.01
C PHE A 489 -6.75 10.54 -31.32
N LEU A 490 -7.41 10.16 -30.23
CA LEU A 490 -8.28 11.05 -29.46
C LEU A 490 -7.48 12.20 -28.79
N LYS A 491 -6.29 11.91 -28.27
CA LYS A 491 -5.37 12.89 -27.67
C LYS A 491 -4.77 13.85 -28.72
N ASN A 492 -4.48 13.36 -29.93
CA ASN A 492 -3.94 14.07 -31.06
C ASN A 492 -2.65 14.88 -30.79
N PRO A 493 -1.59 14.30 -30.24
CA PRO A 493 -0.35 15.01 -29.90
C PRO A 493 0.52 15.26 -31.15
N PRO A 494 1.35 16.33 -31.19
CA PRO A 494 2.28 16.63 -32.30
C PRO A 494 3.51 15.72 -32.35
N VAL A 495 3.87 15.08 -31.20
CA VAL A 495 5.00 14.16 -31.10
C VAL A 495 4.51 12.77 -30.70
N LEU A 496 5.02 11.75 -31.37
CA LEU A 496 4.68 10.34 -31.11
C LEU A 496 5.94 9.53 -30.78
N ILE A 497 5.79 8.62 -29.82
CA ILE A 497 6.77 7.59 -29.48
C ILE A 497 6.05 6.26 -29.59
N LEU A 498 6.48 5.42 -30.53
CA LEU A 498 5.88 4.12 -30.80
C LEU A 498 6.90 3.03 -30.44
N ASP A 499 6.62 2.27 -29.40
CA ASP A 499 7.41 1.08 -29.05
C ASP A 499 6.72 -0.13 -29.68
N GLU A 500 7.33 -0.66 -30.75
CA GLU A 500 6.72 -1.65 -31.63
C GLU A 500 6.74 -3.03 -31.00
N ALA A 501 5.56 -3.50 -30.59
CA ALA A 501 5.37 -4.86 -30.12
C ALA A 501 4.34 -5.61 -30.96
N THR A 502 4.73 -6.02 -32.14
CA THR A 502 3.90 -6.87 -32.99
C THR A 502 4.33 -8.34 -32.97
N SER A 503 5.31 -8.70 -32.16
CA SER A 503 5.95 -10.04 -32.14
C SER A 503 5.04 -11.21 -31.78
N ALA A 504 3.83 -10.95 -31.23
CA ALA A 504 2.86 -11.97 -30.81
C ALA A 504 1.56 -11.94 -31.64
N LEU A 505 1.51 -11.20 -32.76
CA LEU A 505 0.31 -11.01 -33.56
C LEU A 505 0.37 -11.83 -34.85
N ASP A 506 -0.80 -12.24 -35.33
CA ASP A 506 -0.94 -12.82 -36.66
C ASP A 506 -0.67 -11.78 -37.75
N SER A 507 -0.28 -12.22 -38.95
CA SER A 507 0.16 -11.34 -40.03
C SER A 507 -0.95 -10.37 -40.53
N VAL A 508 -2.22 -10.73 -40.41
CA VAL A 508 -3.35 -9.88 -40.83
C VAL A 508 -3.56 -8.74 -39.83
N THR A 509 -3.59 -9.06 -38.56
CA THR A 509 -3.70 -8.08 -37.46
C THR A 509 -2.50 -7.14 -37.46
N GLU A 510 -1.31 -7.68 -37.73
CA GLU A 510 -0.09 -6.88 -37.86
C GLU A 510 -0.17 -5.85 -38.98
N ALA A 511 -0.60 -6.26 -40.17
CA ALA A 511 -0.75 -5.34 -41.31
C ALA A 511 -1.71 -4.19 -40.99
N LYS A 512 -2.83 -4.49 -40.33
CA LYS A 512 -3.79 -3.47 -39.86
C LYS A 512 -3.16 -2.48 -38.86
N ILE A 513 -2.39 -2.98 -37.90
CA ILE A 513 -1.72 -2.13 -36.91
C ILE A 513 -0.68 -1.24 -37.59
N GLN A 514 0.10 -1.79 -38.54
CA GLN A 514 1.08 -1.01 -39.30
C GLN A 514 0.40 0.12 -40.12
N GLU A 515 -0.68 -0.18 -40.84
CA GLU A 515 -1.45 0.83 -41.56
C GLU A 515 -1.99 1.90 -40.58
N THR A 516 -2.43 1.50 -39.40
CA THR A 516 -2.89 2.41 -38.37
C THR A 516 -1.77 3.30 -37.84
N PHE A 517 -0.56 2.75 -37.64
CA PHE A 517 0.62 3.55 -37.26
C PHE A 517 1.04 4.52 -38.34
N ASP A 518 1.04 4.11 -39.63
CA ASP A 518 1.35 4.99 -40.76
C ASP A 518 0.34 6.17 -40.83
N LYS A 519 -0.96 5.91 -40.64
CA LYS A 519 -2.00 6.96 -40.53
C LYS A 519 -1.76 7.87 -39.33
N LEU A 520 -1.41 7.29 -38.17
CA LEU A 520 -1.18 8.06 -36.95
C LEU A 520 0.05 8.96 -37.05
N SER A 521 1.09 8.54 -37.77
CA SER A 521 2.35 9.28 -37.92
C SER A 521 2.26 10.47 -38.87
N GLN A 522 1.25 10.50 -39.76
CA GLN A 522 1.11 11.56 -40.76
C GLN A 522 1.03 12.96 -40.14
N GLY A 523 1.95 13.83 -40.54
CA GLY A 523 2.02 15.22 -40.08
C GLY A 523 2.51 15.40 -38.62
N ARG A 524 3.05 14.35 -37.98
CA ARG A 524 3.58 14.37 -36.62
C ARG A 524 5.04 13.92 -36.58
N THR A 525 5.79 14.45 -35.68
CA THR A 525 7.15 13.94 -35.42
C THR A 525 7.04 12.59 -34.69
N THR A 526 7.59 11.55 -35.32
CA THR A 526 7.39 10.18 -34.83
C THR A 526 8.74 9.51 -34.58
N ILE A 527 8.91 8.95 -33.37
CA ILE A 527 10.04 8.10 -33.00
C ILE A 527 9.52 6.69 -32.87
N VAL A 528 10.06 5.76 -33.68
CA VAL A 528 9.63 4.36 -33.70
C VAL A 528 10.77 3.47 -33.21
N ILE A 529 10.55 2.71 -32.14
CA ILE A 529 11.47 1.62 -31.77
C ILE A 529 11.09 0.41 -32.61
N ALA A 530 11.85 0.20 -33.68
CA ALA A 530 11.49 -0.78 -34.69
C ALA A 530 12.23 -2.11 -34.48
N HIS A 531 11.45 -3.17 -34.40
CA HIS A 531 11.94 -4.56 -34.40
C HIS A 531 11.72 -5.26 -35.74
N ARG A 532 11.02 -4.59 -36.70
CA ARG A 532 10.70 -5.16 -38.03
C ARG A 532 11.18 -4.26 -39.15
N LEU A 533 11.68 -4.93 -40.21
CA LEU A 533 12.25 -4.29 -41.37
C LEU A 533 11.22 -3.45 -42.14
N SER A 534 9.93 -3.84 -42.15
CA SER A 534 8.85 -3.09 -42.80
C SER A 534 8.70 -1.67 -42.24
N THR A 535 8.69 -1.53 -40.94
CA THR A 535 8.59 -0.24 -40.24
C THR A 535 9.84 0.61 -40.45
N VAL A 536 11.02 -0.03 -40.43
CA VAL A 536 12.30 0.68 -40.63
C VAL A 536 12.44 1.24 -42.05
N LYS A 537 11.97 0.51 -43.07
CA LYS A 537 12.07 0.94 -44.50
C LYS A 537 11.25 2.20 -44.81
N ASN A 538 10.17 2.45 -44.08
CA ASN A 538 9.27 3.60 -44.29
C ASN A 538 9.68 4.84 -43.48
N ALA A 539 10.68 4.75 -42.61
CA ALA A 539 11.18 5.88 -41.82
C ALA A 539 12.04 6.83 -42.69
N ASP A 540 11.92 8.13 -42.43
CA ASP A 540 12.72 9.16 -43.12
C ASP A 540 14.22 8.98 -42.79
N ARG A 541 14.53 8.73 -41.52
CA ARG A 541 15.88 8.37 -41.09
C ARG A 541 15.87 7.23 -40.05
N ILE A 542 17.02 6.59 -39.96
CA ILE A 542 17.26 5.46 -39.09
C ILE A 542 18.48 5.77 -38.23
N ALA A 543 18.34 5.65 -36.93
CA ALA A 543 19.44 5.71 -35.97
C ALA A 543 19.74 4.31 -35.43
N VAL A 544 20.96 3.82 -35.64
CA VAL A 544 21.43 2.53 -35.12
C VAL A 544 22.07 2.78 -33.77
N ILE A 545 21.49 2.19 -32.73
CA ILE A 545 21.99 2.31 -31.36
C ILE A 545 22.61 0.99 -30.93
N ASP A 546 23.87 1.03 -30.56
CA ASP A 546 24.59 -0.11 -30.01
C ASP A 546 25.46 0.33 -28.83
N GLU A 547 25.48 -0.49 -27.77
CA GLU A 547 26.19 -0.20 -26.51
C GLU A 547 25.96 1.23 -25.98
N GLY A 548 24.73 1.73 -26.10
CA GLY A 548 24.32 3.06 -25.62
C GLY A 548 24.82 4.24 -26.44
N ARG A 549 25.28 4.03 -27.69
CA ARG A 549 25.74 5.06 -28.60
C ARG A 549 25.04 4.98 -29.96
N ILE A 550 24.87 6.11 -30.63
CA ILE A 550 24.48 6.11 -32.05
C ILE A 550 25.73 5.82 -32.88
N ILE A 551 25.74 4.67 -33.56
CA ILE A 551 26.86 4.22 -34.40
C ILE A 551 26.66 4.52 -35.87
N GLU A 552 25.39 4.60 -36.32
CA GLU A 552 25.04 4.95 -37.70
C GLU A 552 23.75 5.80 -37.69
N LEU A 553 23.67 6.77 -38.61
CA LEU A 553 22.51 7.61 -38.82
C LEU A 553 22.37 7.93 -40.29
N GLY A 554 21.23 7.65 -40.91
CA GLY A 554 20.98 7.91 -42.33
C GLY A 554 19.67 7.34 -42.81
N THR A 555 19.41 7.42 -44.10
CA THR A 555 18.28 6.77 -44.76
C THR A 555 18.51 5.27 -44.94
N HIS A 556 17.43 4.53 -45.24
CA HIS A 556 17.52 3.09 -45.50
C HIS A 556 18.54 2.75 -46.62
N HIS A 557 18.57 3.52 -47.71
CA HIS A 557 19.49 3.30 -48.83
C HIS A 557 20.95 3.60 -48.45
N GLU A 558 21.19 4.74 -47.85
CA GLU A 558 22.53 5.14 -47.41
C GLU A 558 23.16 4.13 -46.46
N LEU A 559 22.38 3.64 -45.50
CA LEU A 559 22.87 2.67 -44.49
C LEU A 559 23.06 1.26 -45.06
N LEU A 560 22.32 0.87 -46.10
CA LEU A 560 22.58 -0.38 -46.81
C LEU A 560 23.84 -0.30 -47.66
N GLU A 561 24.07 0.81 -48.33
CA GLU A 561 25.26 1.04 -49.17
C GLU A 561 26.53 1.10 -48.32
N SER A 562 26.45 1.64 -47.08
CA SER A 562 27.60 1.68 -46.14
C SER A 562 28.08 0.30 -45.69
N ASN A 563 27.25 -0.73 -45.85
CA ASN A 563 27.52 -2.13 -45.48
C ASN A 563 27.95 -2.30 -44.01
N GLY A 564 27.42 -1.45 -43.15
CA GLY A 564 27.72 -1.38 -41.71
C GLY A 564 26.82 -2.27 -40.84
N ALA A 565 26.59 -1.84 -39.58
CA ALA A 565 25.78 -2.56 -38.60
C ALA A 565 24.33 -2.69 -39.05
N TYR A 566 23.77 -1.66 -39.66
CA TYR A 566 22.40 -1.67 -40.21
C TYR A 566 22.25 -2.73 -41.32
N ALA A 567 23.17 -2.78 -42.28
CA ALA A 567 23.14 -3.77 -43.34
C ALA A 567 23.18 -5.19 -42.81
N GLN A 568 24.02 -5.45 -41.80
CA GLN A 568 24.07 -6.76 -41.11
C GLN A 568 22.75 -7.13 -40.44
N LEU A 569 22.07 -6.16 -39.74
CA LEU A 569 20.76 -6.38 -39.15
C LEU A 569 19.70 -6.74 -40.19
N VAL A 570 19.69 -6.04 -41.34
CA VAL A 570 18.77 -6.31 -42.46
C VAL A 570 19.01 -7.70 -43.05
N HIS A 571 20.25 -8.04 -43.35
CA HIS A 571 20.60 -9.37 -43.87
C HIS A 571 20.19 -10.50 -42.90
N THR A 572 20.42 -10.33 -41.61
CA THR A 572 20.03 -11.33 -40.61
C THR A 572 18.51 -11.52 -40.59
N GLN A 573 17.71 -10.42 -40.68
CA GLN A 573 16.27 -10.51 -40.71
C GLN A 573 15.71 -11.07 -42.03
N GLU A 574 16.36 -10.85 -43.15
CA GLU A 574 15.96 -11.41 -44.47
C GLU A 574 16.25 -12.92 -44.55
N LEU A 575 17.29 -13.39 -43.88
CA LEU A 575 17.63 -14.83 -43.79
C LEU A 575 16.68 -15.61 -42.85
N MET A 576 15.96 -14.92 -41.95
CA MET A 576 14.97 -15.52 -41.03
C MET A 576 13.55 -15.58 -41.62
N LYS A 577 13.32 -14.99 -42.78
CA LYS A 577 12.07 -15.08 -43.55
C LYS A 577 12.13 -16.20 -44.57
#